data_2fb1c2312c6c0a560940e14564890770
#
_entry.id   2fb1c2312c6c0a560940e14564890770
#
_cell.length_a   1.000
_cell.length_b   1.000
_cell.length_c   1.000
_cell.angle_alpha   90.00
_cell.angle_beta   90.00
_cell.angle_gamma   90.00
#
_symmetry.space_group_name_H-M   'P 1'
#
loop_
_entity.id
_entity.type
_entity.pdbx_description
1 polymer ?
#
loop_
_entity_poly.entity_id
_entity_poly.type
_entity_poly.pdbx_seq_one_letter_code
_entity_poly.pdbx_strand_id
1 'polypeptide(L)'
;IDLTGLPPTADDVRAFVADPTDSRAKRAKLVDKLIGSKEYVEYWTNKWADLLQVNRKFLAVEGAAAFRAWIRKEVEANTPYDEFARKVLTAKGSTKDNPAAAYFKILRTPVDTMENTT
;
A
#
# COMPACT_ATOMS: atom_id res chain seq x y z
N ILE A 1 11.78 8.43 5.23
CA ILE A 1 10.75 9.05 4.38
C ILE A 1 10.15 8.00 3.46
N ASP A 2 10.95 7.27 2.67
CA ASP A 2 10.47 6.34 1.64
C ASP A 2 9.60 5.18 2.16
N LEU A 3 9.79 4.78 3.42
CA LEU A 3 9.00 3.71 4.04
C LEU A 3 7.73 4.21 4.73
N THR A 4 7.73 5.41 5.28
CA THR A 4 6.65 5.90 6.15
C THR A 4 6.03 7.21 5.67
N GLY A 5 6.62 7.85 4.66
CA GLY A 5 6.22 9.18 4.21
C GLY A 5 6.55 10.32 5.18
N LEU A 6 7.09 10.02 6.36
CA LEU A 6 7.38 10.97 7.43
C LEU A 6 8.88 11.12 7.67
N PRO A 7 9.37 12.34 7.99
CA PRO A 7 10.74 12.52 8.45
C PRO A 7 10.93 11.91 9.85
N PRO A 8 12.15 11.50 10.21
CA PRO A 8 12.44 11.06 11.56
C PRO A 8 12.33 12.24 12.55
N THR A 9 12.05 11.95 13.82
CA THR A 9 12.12 12.95 14.88
C THR A 9 13.58 13.31 15.18
N ALA A 10 13.81 14.46 15.81
CA ALA A 10 15.16 14.86 16.22
C ALA A 10 15.80 13.84 17.18
N ASP A 11 14.99 13.23 18.04
CA ASP A 11 15.46 12.20 18.98
C ASP A 11 15.82 10.90 18.29
N ASP A 12 15.04 10.46 17.28
CA ASP A 12 15.40 9.30 16.44
C ASP A 12 16.75 9.52 15.74
N VAL A 13 16.97 10.73 15.21
CA VAL A 13 18.24 11.06 14.55
C VAL A 13 19.40 11.01 15.54
N ARG A 14 19.25 11.64 16.73
CA ARG A 14 20.29 11.63 17.78
C ARG A 14 20.61 10.22 18.24
N ALA A 15 19.58 9.40 18.49
CA ALA A 15 19.76 8.01 18.90
C ALA A 15 20.47 7.17 17.82
N PHE A 16 20.09 7.36 16.55
CA PHE A 16 20.73 6.65 15.45
C PHE A 16 22.20 7.04 15.25
N VAL A 17 22.53 8.32 15.41
CA VAL A 17 23.92 8.81 15.29
C VAL A 17 24.77 8.34 16.45
N ALA A 18 24.23 8.37 17.69
CA ALA A 18 24.93 7.93 18.89
C ALA A 18 25.13 6.42 19.00
N ASP A 19 24.38 5.62 18.27
CA ASP A 19 24.51 4.16 18.26
C ASP A 19 25.86 3.76 17.65
N PRO A 20 26.77 3.10 18.43
CA PRO A 20 28.09 2.69 17.97
C PRO A 20 28.09 1.46 17.05
N THR A 21 26.93 0.83 16.85
CA THR A 21 26.78 -0.32 15.99
C THR A 21 27.21 0.00 14.55
N ASP A 22 27.75 -0.99 13.83
CA ASP A 22 28.10 -0.84 12.43
C ASP A 22 26.97 -0.22 11.59
N SER A 23 27.32 0.68 10.68
CA SER A 23 26.37 1.48 9.92
C SER A 23 25.39 0.62 9.10
N ARG A 24 25.83 -0.52 8.56
CA ARG A 24 24.99 -1.42 7.81
C ARG A 24 23.99 -2.15 8.71
N ALA A 25 24.48 -2.64 9.85
CA ALA A 25 23.65 -3.36 10.83
C ALA A 25 22.56 -2.46 11.45
N LYS A 26 22.92 -1.24 11.87
CA LYS A 26 21.91 -0.32 12.43
C LYS A 26 20.89 0.18 11.40
N ARG A 27 21.27 0.31 10.12
CA ARG A 27 20.32 0.60 9.04
C ARG A 27 19.35 -0.55 8.79
N ALA A 28 19.84 -1.79 8.72
CA ALA A 28 19.00 -2.98 8.57
C ALA A 28 17.96 -3.05 9.69
N LYS A 29 18.41 -2.91 10.95
CA LYS A 29 17.52 -2.90 12.12
C LYS A 29 16.48 -1.78 12.07
N LEU A 30 16.84 -0.59 11.58
CA LEU A 30 15.90 0.51 11.41
C LEU A 30 14.85 0.19 10.33
N VAL A 31 15.27 -0.37 9.19
CA VAL A 31 14.35 -0.79 8.12
C VAL A 31 13.36 -1.83 8.64
N ASP A 32 13.84 -2.88 9.33
CA ASP A 32 13.00 -3.92 9.91
C ASP A 32 11.99 -3.36 10.93
N LYS A 33 12.39 -2.35 11.71
CA LYS A 33 11.50 -1.65 12.65
C LYS A 33 10.41 -0.85 11.93
N LEU A 34 10.72 -0.24 10.79
CA LEU A 34 9.80 0.63 10.06
C LEU A 34 8.83 -0.14 9.17
N ILE A 35 9.26 -1.26 8.57
CA ILE A 35 8.38 -2.13 7.78
C ILE A 35 7.29 -2.70 8.70
N GLY A 36 6.04 -2.57 8.27
CA GLY A 36 4.88 -3.03 9.04
C GLY A 36 4.45 -2.09 10.18
N SER A 37 5.16 -0.98 10.42
CA SER A 37 4.69 0.05 11.36
C SER A 37 3.38 0.67 10.88
N LYS A 38 2.64 1.30 11.79
CA LYS A 38 1.38 1.98 11.46
C LYS A 38 1.57 3.02 10.35
N GLU A 39 2.64 3.80 10.42
CA GLU A 39 2.99 4.83 9.46
C GLU A 39 3.33 4.23 8.09
N TYR A 40 4.04 3.10 8.06
CA TYR A 40 4.31 2.33 6.84
C TYR A 40 3.00 1.88 6.18
N VAL A 41 2.12 1.26 6.96
CA VAL A 41 0.85 0.75 6.44
C VAL A 41 -0.02 1.89 5.89
N GLU A 42 -0.15 3.01 6.60
CA GLU A 42 -0.92 4.16 6.12
C GLU A 42 -0.34 4.75 4.84
N TYR A 43 0.96 4.96 4.80
CA TYR A 43 1.65 5.54 3.65
C TYR A 43 1.49 4.68 2.40
N TRP A 44 1.78 3.38 2.50
CA TRP A 44 1.70 2.48 1.36
C TRP A 44 0.26 2.15 0.95
N THR A 45 -0.68 2.12 1.90
CA THR A 45 -2.10 2.03 1.57
C THR A 45 -2.55 3.22 0.72
N ASN A 46 -2.14 4.44 1.08
CA ASN A 46 -2.46 5.62 0.29
C ASN A 46 -1.82 5.57 -1.11
N LYS A 47 -0.53 5.20 -1.18
CA LYS A 47 0.18 5.04 -2.47
C LYS A 47 -0.53 4.04 -3.40
N TRP A 48 -0.87 2.87 -2.89
CA TRP A 48 -1.58 1.87 -3.68
C TRP A 48 -3.01 2.29 -4.04
N ALA A 49 -3.71 2.97 -3.13
CA ALA A 49 -5.04 3.50 -3.42
C ALA A 49 -5.00 4.55 -4.56
N ASP A 50 -3.98 5.39 -4.60
CA ASP A 50 -3.78 6.37 -5.67
C ASP A 50 -3.45 5.68 -7.00
N LEU A 51 -2.51 4.72 -7.00
CA LEU A 51 -2.14 3.95 -8.18
C LEU A 51 -3.31 3.15 -8.77
N LEU A 52 -4.14 2.56 -7.91
CA LEU A 52 -5.34 1.82 -8.32
C LEU A 52 -6.57 2.73 -8.51
N GLN A 53 -6.38 4.05 -8.45
CA GLN A 53 -7.40 5.07 -8.71
C GLN A 53 -8.65 4.93 -7.83
N VAL A 54 -8.49 4.51 -6.58
CA VAL A 54 -9.61 4.35 -5.63
C VAL A 54 -10.32 5.68 -5.42
N ASN A 55 -11.56 5.79 -5.89
CA ASN A 55 -12.32 7.03 -5.79
C ASN A 55 -13.82 6.78 -5.58
N ARG A 56 -14.49 7.78 -5.01
CA ARG A 56 -15.92 7.71 -4.70
C ARG A 56 -16.81 7.90 -5.92
N LYS A 57 -16.30 8.49 -6.99
CA LYS A 57 -17.08 8.79 -8.20
C LYS A 57 -17.60 7.52 -8.86
N PHE A 58 -16.78 6.48 -8.91
CA PHE A 58 -17.12 5.21 -9.56
C PHE A 58 -17.55 4.11 -8.59
N LEU A 59 -17.10 4.19 -7.33
CA LEU A 59 -17.31 3.12 -6.34
C LEU A 59 -18.35 3.49 -5.26
N ALA A 60 -18.85 4.72 -5.22
CA ALA A 60 -19.54 5.30 -4.07
C ALA A 60 -18.65 5.30 -2.80
N VAL A 61 -19.17 5.79 -1.68
CA VAL A 61 -18.41 5.90 -0.42
C VAL A 61 -18.04 4.53 0.13
N GLU A 62 -19.00 3.62 0.18
CA GLU A 62 -18.85 2.27 0.75
C GLU A 62 -17.88 1.41 -0.07
N GLY A 63 -18.02 1.43 -1.41
CA GLY A 63 -17.14 0.67 -2.29
C GLY A 63 -15.69 1.17 -2.27
N ALA A 64 -15.48 2.48 -2.22
CA ALA A 64 -14.14 3.06 -2.09
C ALA A 64 -13.52 2.71 -0.74
N ALA A 65 -14.29 2.76 0.35
CA ALA A 65 -13.82 2.37 1.67
C ALA A 65 -13.47 0.88 1.74
N ALA A 66 -14.31 0.01 1.17
CA ALA A 66 -14.07 -1.44 1.13
C ALA A 66 -12.81 -1.79 0.32
N PHE A 67 -12.61 -1.17 -0.84
CA PHE A 67 -11.42 -1.40 -1.65
C PHE A 67 -10.14 -0.88 -0.95
N ARG A 68 -10.20 0.30 -0.34
CA ARG A 68 -9.09 0.83 0.45
C ARG A 68 -8.76 -0.07 1.66
N ALA A 69 -9.77 -0.60 2.35
CA ALA A 69 -9.58 -1.53 3.47
C ALA A 69 -8.93 -2.85 3.02
N TRP A 70 -9.32 -3.35 1.84
CA TRP A 70 -8.68 -4.52 1.24
C TRP A 70 -7.20 -4.25 0.94
N ILE A 71 -6.86 -3.13 0.30
CA ILE A 71 -5.47 -2.72 0.03
C ILE A 71 -4.68 -2.65 1.34
N ARG A 72 -5.25 -2.02 2.39
CA ARG A 72 -4.63 -1.94 3.70
C ARG A 72 -4.28 -3.31 4.27
N LYS A 73 -5.21 -4.26 4.19
CA LYS A 73 -5.00 -5.63 4.66
C LYS A 73 -3.85 -6.33 3.92
N GLU A 74 -3.73 -6.14 2.61
CA GLU A 74 -2.64 -6.69 1.83
C GLU A 74 -1.28 -6.06 2.19
N VAL A 75 -1.25 -4.75 2.45
CA VAL A 75 -0.05 -4.05 2.92
C VAL A 75 0.35 -4.50 4.33
N GLU A 76 -0.60 -4.63 5.25
CA GLU A 76 -0.36 -5.14 6.62
C GLU A 76 0.19 -6.57 6.61
N ALA A 77 -0.32 -7.41 5.73
CA ALA A 77 0.14 -8.78 5.53
C ALA A 77 1.50 -8.86 4.82
N ASN A 78 2.03 -7.73 4.34
CA ASN A 78 3.22 -7.67 3.50
C ASN A 78 3.15 -8.66 2.32
N THR A 79 1.98 -8.73 1.67
CA THR A 79 1.72 -9.63 0.54
C THR A 79 2.75 -9.40 -0.56
N PRO A 80 3.41 -10.43 -1.09
CA PRO A 80 4.33 -10.31 -2.21
C PRO A 80 3.68 -9.60 -3.41
N TYR A 81 4.46 -8.77 -4.10
CA TYR A 81 3.93 -7.92 -5.18
C TYR A 81 3.24 -8.72 -6.30
N ASP A 82 3.82 -9.83 -6.71
CA ASP A 82 3.26 -10.71 -7.74
C ASP A 82 1.91 -11.31 -7.31
N GLU A 83 1.77 -11.68 -6.04
CA GLU A 83 0.53 -12.17 -5.47
C GLU A 83 -0.52 -11.05 -5.37
N PHE A 84 -0.12 -9.87 -4.91
CA PHE A 84 -0.98 -8.68 -4.86
C PHE A 84 -1.52 -8.33 -6.25
N ALA A 85 -0.63 -8.20 -7.24
CA ALA A 85 -0.99 -7.91 -8.62
C ALA A 85 -1.94 -8.98 -9.19
N ARG A 86 -1.65 -10.26 -8.94
CA ARG A 86 -2.52 -11.36 -9.37
C ARG A 86 -3.91 -11.26 -8.74
N LYS A 87 -4.03 -10.98 -7.45
CA LYS A 87 -5.31 -10.79 -6.76
C LYS A 87 -6.13 -9.68 -7.39
N VAL A 88 -5.51 -8.57 -7.76
CA VAL A 88 -6.20 -7.46 -8.44
C VAL A 88 -6.63 -7.85 -9.85
N LEU A 89 -5.71 -8.36 -10.67
CA LEU A 89 -5.95 -8.62 -12.09
C LEU A 89 -6.85 -9.82 -12.35
N THR A 90 -6.96 -10.76 -11.43
CA THR A 90 -7.85 -11.91 -11.55
C THR A 90 -9.13 -11.81 -10.71
N ALA A 91 -9.35 -10.65 -10.06
CA ALA A 91 -10.51 -10.44 -9.21
C ALA A 91 -11.82 -10.59 -10.00
N LYS A 92 -12.76 -11.38 -9.48
CA LYS A 92 -14.07 -11.64 -10.08
C LYS A 92 -15.17 -11.55 -9.02
N GLY A 93 -16.38 -11.36 -9.50
CA GLY A 93 -17.59 -11.39 -8.67
C GLY A 93 -17.99 -10.00 -8.15
N SER A 94 -18.81 -10.00 -7.11
CA SER A 94 -19.32 -8.78 -6.49
C SER A 94 -18.22 -8.03 -5.75
N THR A 95 -18.19 -6.71 -5.88
CA THR A 95 -17.29 -5.85 -5.09
C THR A 95 -17.58 -5.88 -3.58
N LYS A 96 -18.72 -6.42 -3.17
CA LYS A 96 -19.05 -6.65 -1.75
C LYS A 96 -18.30 -7.86 -1.18
N ASP A 97 -18.20 -8.92 -1.98
CA ASP A 97 -17.57 -10.18 -1.57
C ASP A 97 -16.07 -10.17 -1.88
N ASN A 98 -15.68 -9.51 -2.99
CA ASN A 98 -14.30 -9.36 -3.43
C ASN A 98 -14.00 -7.89 -3.78
N PRO A 99 -13.55 -7.08 -2.80
CA PRO A 99 -13.32 -5.65 -3.03
C PRO A 99 -12.28 -5.34 -4.13
N ALA A 100 -11.33 -6.24 -4.40
CA ALA A 100 -10.35 -6.07 -5.47
C ALA A 100 -11.00 -5.99 -6.87
N ALA A 101 -12.18 -6.59 -7.07
CA ALA A 101 -12.95 -6.48 -8.31
C ALA A 101 -13.43 -5.04 -8.60
N ALA A 102 -13.36 -4.14 -7.62
CA ALA A 102 -13.63 -2.72 -7.80
C ALA A 102 -12.67 -2.05 -8.79
N TYR A 103 -11.47 -2.59 -8.98
CA TYR A 103 -10.51 -2.12 -9.97
C TYR A 103 -11.13 -2.06 -11.39
N PHE A 104 -11.82 -3.12 -11.80
CA PHE A 104 -12.50 -3.17 -13.10
C PHE A 104 -13.78 -2.34 -13.18
N LYS A 105 -14.31 -1.91 -12.06
CA LYS A 105 -15.43 -0.97 -12.02
C LYS A 105 -14.98 0.48 -12.23
N ILE A 106 -13.73 0.76 -11.88
CA ILE A 106 -13.08 2.05 -12.14
C ILE A 106 -12.61 2.12 -13.59
N LEU A 107 -11.85 1.11 -14.03
CA LEU A 107 -11.31 0.98 -15.38
C LEU A 107 -12.29 0.16 -16.23
N ARG A 108 -13.10 0.87 -16.98
CA ARG A 108 -14.28 0.29 -17.65
C ARG A 108 -13.98 -0.41 -18.97
N THR A 109 -12.81 -0.12 -19.56
CA THR A 109 -12.43 -0.72 -20.85
C THR A 109 -11.14 -1.54 -20.69
N PRO A 110 -10.94 -2.57 -21.53
CA PRO A 110 -9.68 -3.30 -21.56
C PRO A 110 -8.46 -2.40 -21.84
N VAL A 111 -8.64 -1.34 -22.63
CA VAL A 111 -7.59 -0.38 -22.95
C VAL A 111 -7.20 0.41 -21.70
N ASP A 112 -8.17 0.99 -20.98
CA ASP A 112 -7.91 1.72 -19.74
C ASP A 112 -7.19 0.84 -18.72
N THR A 113 -7.60 -0.43 -18.61
CA THR A 113 -6.98 -1.39 -17.70
C THR A 113 -5.52 -1.66 -18.09
N MET A 114 -5.27 -1.86 -19.37
CA MET A 114 -3.91 -2.09 -19.88
C MET A 114 -3.01 -0.88 -19.64
N GLU A 115 -3.45 0.32 -19.98
CA GLU A 115 -2.70 1.56 -19.80
C GLU A 115 -2.37 1.85 -18.34
N ASN A 116 -3.27 1.55 -17.42
CA ASN A 116 -3.03 1.76 -15.99
C ASN A 116 -2.17 0.67 -15.34
N THR A 117 -2.05 -0.49 -15.98
CA THR A 117 -1.30 -1.64 -15.43
C THR A 117 0.16 -1.67 -15.92
N THR A 118 0.44 -1.04 -17.05
CA THR A 118 1.79 -0.96 -17.64
C THR A 118 2.56 0.26 -17.17
#